data_09ca7a7d312a4f7265c851b080b061fd
#
_entry.id   09ca7a7d312a4f7265c851b080b061fd
#
_cell.length_a   1.000
_cell.length_b   1.000
_cell.length_c   1.000
_cell.angle_alpha   90.00
_cell.angle_beta   90.00
_cell.angle_gamma   90.00
#
_symmetry.space_group_name_H-M   'P 1'
#
loop_
_entity.id
_entity.type
_entity.pdbx_description
1 polymer ?
#
loop_
_entity_poly.entity_id
_entity_poly.type
_entity_poly.pdbx_seq_one_letter_code
_entity_poly.pdbx_strand_id
1 'polypeptide(L)'
;MYETIREYLRSTGYTEEFLLAHFSLPRLHLLFYPVGHQGERFAEMYRGPGATLFLARVFIGGYAEPEETFLEYMSPVVFAALQESGLVEPADGGWRATGLLFPFEGFFISADRAFRGQQRMPPDRDYVAGGADPTSVQFYEGIAKTRCRTLLEMGTGSGVGALLASRFADRVWAVDINSRSVAYAKRNCELNGVKNVTVLQSDLYSA
;
A
#
# COMPACT_ATOMS: atom_id res chain seq x y z
N MET A 1 -2.76 14.44 -9.37
CA MET A 1 -3.40 13.18 -8.94
C MET A 1 -2.72 12.58 -7.71
N TYR A 2 -1.56 11.91 -7.78
CA TYR A 2 -0.93 11.26 -6.61
C TYR A 2 -0.52 12.21 -5.48
N GLU A 3 -0.14 13.43 -5.78
CA GLU A 3 0.13 14.46 -4.76
C GLU A 3 -1.10 14.77 -3.93
N THR A 4 -2.25 14.99 -4.58
CA THR A 4 -3.54 15.22 -3.92
C THR A 4 -3.92 14.06 -2.98
N ILE A 5 -3.74 12.81 -3.46
CA ILE A 5 -4.01 11.61 -2.65
C ILE A 5 -3.06 11.57 -1.43
N ARG A 6 -1.76 11.76 -1.65
CA ARG A 6 -0.74 11.74 -0.59
C ARG A 6 -1.01 12.79 0.49
N GLU A 7 -1.33 14.03 0.09
CA GLU A 7 -1.65 15.10 1.02
C GLU A 7 -2.89 14.79 1.85
N TYR A 8 -3.93 14.26 1.21
CA TYR A 8 -5.13 13.82 1.91
C TYR A 8 -4.82 12.70 2.92
N LEU A 9 -4.14 11.63 2.51
CA LEU A 9 -3.79 10.53 3.40
C LEU A 9 -2.99 11.02 4.63
N ARG A 10 -2.06 11.96 4.43
CA ARG A 10 -1.31 12.58 5.53
C ARG A 10 -2.20 13.42 6.47
N SER A 11 -3.11 14.20 5.89
CA SER A 11 -3.97 15.08 6.67
C SER A 11 -4.97 14.35 7.58
N THR A 12 -5.32 13.10 7.23
CA THR A 12 -6.24 12.28 8.02
C THR A 12 -5.57 11.56 9.19
N GLY A 13 -4.24 11.58 9.30
CA GLY A 13 -3.52 10.79 10.28
C GLY A 13 -3.52 9.29 9.97
N TYR A 14 -3.66 8.91 8.69
CA TYR A 14 -3.57 7.52 8.26
C TYR A 14 -2.12 7.03 8.32
N THR A 15 -1.72 6.61 9.51
CA THR A 15 -0.34 6.19 9.83
C THR A 15 -0.29 4.75 10.32
N GLU A 16 0.89 4.14 10.24
CA GLU A 16 1.14 2.80 10.74
C GLU A 16 0.90 2.73 12.26
N GLU A 17 1.35 3.73 13.00
CA GLU A 17 1.17 3.82 14.45
C GLU A 17 -0.31 3.85 14.84
N PHE A 18 -1.13 4.61 14.09
CA PHE A 18 -2.57 4.63 14.32
C PHE A 18 -3.17 3.23 14.11
N LEU A 19 -2.84 2.58 13.00
CA LEU A 19 -3.37 1.25 12.69
C LEU A 19 -2.96 0.22 13.75
N LEU A 20 -1.68 0.18 14.13
CA LEU A 20 -1.18 -0.73 15.15
C LEU A 20 -1.86 -0.50 16.50
N ALA A 21 -2.01 0.75 16.92
CA ALA A 21 -2.66 1.10 18.18
C ALA A 21 -4.15 0.76 18.16
N HIS A 22 -4.88 1.19 17.12
CA HIS A 22 -6.33 0.97 17.01
C HIS A 22 -6.70 -0.51 16.98
N PHE A 23 -5.99 -1.31 16.16
CA PHE A 23 -6.23 -2.75 16.04
C PHE A 23 -5.52 -3.59 17.10
N SER A 24 -4.77 -2.96 18.01
CA SER A 24 -3.98 -3.61 19.07
C SER A 24 -3.06 -4.70 18.53
N LEU A 25 -2.28 -4.36 17.51
CA LEU A 25 -1.41 -5.27 16.77
C LEU A 25 0.06 -4.97 17.00
N PRO A 26 0.91 -5.99 17.11
CA PRO A 26 2.36 -5.79 17.17
C PRO A 26 2.99 -5.53 15.80
N ARG A 27 2.30 -5.89 14.71
CA ARG A 27 2.81 -5.77 13.33
C ARG A 27 1.68 -5.59 12.33
N LEU A 28 1.89 -4.74 11.33
CA LEU A 28 0.89 -4.32 10.35
C LEU A 28 0.37 -5.46 9.45
N HIS A 29 1.24 -6.41 9.07
CA HIS A 29 0.85 -7.52 8.19
C HIS A 29 -0.28 -8.38 8.73
N LEU A 30 -0.50 -8.39 10.04
CA LEU A 30 -1.61 -9.12 10.66
C LEU A 30 -2.99 -8.58 10.25
N LEU A 31 -3.07 -7.32 9.80
CA LEU A 31 -4.30 -6.76 9.20
C LEU A 31 -4.61 -7.31 7.81
N PHE A 32 -3.60 -7.82 7.09
CA PHE A 32 -3.76 -8.27 5.71
C PHE A 32 -4.25 -9.71 5.60
N TYR A 33 -4.22 -10.45 6.72
CA TYR A 33 -4.61 -11.86 6.79
C TYR A 33 -5.62 -12.09 7.93
N PRO A 34 -6.82 -11.46 7.84
CA PRO A 34 -7.83 -11.53 8.89
C PRO A 34 -8.56 -12.89 8.85
N VAL A 35 -8.12 -13.87 9.62
CA VAL A 35 -8.70 -15.22 9.67
C VAL A 35 -9.35 -15.51 11.03
N GLY A 36 -10.44 -16.30 11.02
CA GLY A 36 -11.14 -16.74 12.22
C GLY A 36 -11.64 -15.58 13.11
N HIS A 37 -11.60 -15.75 14.41
CA HIS A 37 -12.06 -14.75 15.39
C HIS A 37 -11.35 -13.40 15.26
N GLN A 38 -10.12 -13.37 14.80
CA GLN A 38 -9.41 -12.12 14.53
C GLN A 38 -10.06 -11.33 13.40
N GLY A 39 -10.51 -12.00 12.34
CA GLY A 39 -11.21 -11.38 11.23
C GLY A 39 -12.56 -10.77 11.65
N GLU A 40 -13.33 -11.46 12.50
CA GLU A 40 -14.60 -10.94 13.05
C GLU A 40 -14.35 -9.68 13.89
N ARG A 41 -13.35 -9.74 14.79
CA ARG A 41 -12.95 -8.58 15.59
C ARG A 41 -12.56 -7.39 14.74
N PHE A 42 -11.75 -7.59 13.69
CA PHE A 42 -11.36 -6.49 12.79
C PHE A 42 -12.55 -5.92 12.04
N ALA A 43 -13.49 -6.75 11.58
CA ALA A 43 -14.69 -6.27 10.91
C ALA A 43 -15.51 -5.30 11.78
N GLU A 44 -15.56 -5.53 13.10
CA GLU A 44 -16.20 -4.61 14.03
C GLU A 44 -15.38 -3.32 14.23
N MET A 45 -14.05 -3.45 14.36
CA MET A 45 -13.16 -2.31 14.60
C MET A 45 -13.10 -1.34 13.41
N TYR A 46 -13.37 -1.79 12.19
CA TYR A 46 -13.51 -0.92 11.01
C TYR A 46 -14.76 -0.03 11.04
N ARG A 47 -15.76 -0.29 11.89
CA ARG A 47 -17.05 0.42 11.91
C ARG A 47 -17.03 1.75 12.65
N GLY A 48 -15.91 2.15 13.22
CA GLY A 48 -15.78 3.42 13.93
C GLY A 48 -15.90 4.65 12.99
N PRO A 49 -16.23 5.83 13.54
CA PRO A 49 -16.26 7.08 12.78
C PRO A 49 -14.84 7.59 12.47
N GLY A 50 -14.76 8.49 11.49
CA GLY A 50 -13.55 9.22 11.14
C GLY A 50 -12.86 8.74 9.87
N ALA A 51 -12.22 9.69 9.19
CA ALA A 51 -11.60 9.48 7.88
C ALA A 51 -10.52 8.38 7.90
N THR A 52 -9.74 8.27 8.97
CA THR A 52 -8.69 7.26 9.11
C THR A 52 -9.24 5.85 9.14
N LEU A 53 -10.33 5.61 9.89
CA LEU A 53 -10.99 4.31 9.93
C LEU A 53 -11.74 4.00 8.64
N PHE A 54 -12.33 5.00 8.02
CA PHE A 54 -12.91 4.89 6.69
C PHE A 54 -11.87 4.41 5.68
N LEU A 55 -10.68 5.03 5.66
CA LEU A 55 -9.58 4.62 4.79
C LEU A 55 -9.12 3.17 5.08
N ALA A 56 -8.96 2.81 6.35
CA ALA A 56 -8.61 1.45 6.74
C ALA A 56 -9.68 0.44 6.29
N ARG A 57 -10.97 0.77 6.44
CA ARG A 57 -12.10 -0.06 6.03
C ARG A 57 -12.09 -0.32 4.51
N VAL A 58 -11.90 0.72 3.72
CA VAL A 58 -11.87 0.63 2.25
C VAL A 58 -10.57 -0.03 1.78
N PHE A 59 -9.41 0.49 2.21
CA PHE A 59 -8.12 0.14 1.64
C PHE A 59 -7.44 -1.07 2.28
N ILE A 60 -7.74 -1.40 3.53
CA ILE A 60 -7.22 -2.62 4.19
C ILE A 60 -8.32 -3.68 4.26
N GLY A 61 -9.50 -3.34 4.78
CA GLY A 61 -10.63 -4.25 4.87
C GLY A 61 -11.20 -4.68 3.51
N GLY A 62 -11.12 -3.82 2.49
CA GLY A 62 -11.63 -4.10 1.15
C GLY A 62 -13.15 -4.04 1.03
N TYR A 63 -13.80 -3.33 1.94
CA TYR A 63 -15.24 -3.13 1.90
C TYR A 63 -15.62 -2.12 0.82
N ALA A 64 -16.76 -2.38 0.16
CA ALA A 64 -17.37 -1.41 -0.73
C ALA A 64 -18.19 -0.40 0.10
N GLU A 65 -18.19 0.85 -0.33
CA GLU A 65 -18.91 1.94 0.32
C GLU A 65 -19.63 2.79 -0.73
N PRO A 66 -20.82 3.32 -0.41
CA PRO A 66 -21.51 4.26 -1.28
C PRO A 66 -20.65 5.49 -1.61
N GLU A 67 -20.89 6.10 -2.77
CA GLU A 67 -20.19 7.33 -3.17
C GLU A 67 -20.40 8.45 -2.15
N GLU A 68 -21.60 8.58 -1.61
CA GLU A 68 -21.93 9.56 -0.59
C GLU A 68 -21.03 9.43 0.65
N THR A 69 -20.70 8.18 1.04
CA THR A 69 -19.79 7.93 2.16
C THR A 69 -18.36 8.38 1.84
N PHE A 70 -17.88 8.19 0.60
CA PHE A 70 -16.60 8.77 0.20
C PHE A 70 -16.61 10.28 0.31
N LEU A 71 -17.67 10.94 -0.18
CA LEU A 71 -17.81 12.40 -0.17
C LEU A 71 -18.05 12.97 1.24
N GLU A 72 -18.48 12.17 2.21
CA GLU A 72 -18.53 12.55 3.63
C GLU A 72 -17.12 12.72 4.21
N TYR A 73 -16.17 11.85 3.83
CA TYR A 73 -14.82 11.84 4.40
C TYR A 73 -13.77 12.57 3.55
N MET A 74 -14.03 12.83 2.27
CA MET A 74 -13.07 13.49 1.38
C MET A 74 -13.73 14.43 0.38
N SER A 75 -12.96 15.36 -0.14
CA SER A 75 -13.46 16.26 -1.18
C SER A 75 -13.67 15.52 -2.51
N PRO A 76 -14.58 16.04 -3.38
CA PRO A 76 -14.76 15.47 -4.73
C PRO A 76 -13.45 15.39 -5.55
N VAL A 77 -12.52 16.32 -5.33
CA VAL A 77 -11.22 16.33 -6.00
C VAL A 77 -10.35 15.14 -5.59
N VAL A 78 -10.35 14.80 -4.28
CA VAL A 78 -9.61 13.63 -3.78
C VAL A 78 -10.25 12.34 -4.29
N PHE A 79 -11.58 12.26 -4.26
CA PHE A 79 -12.29 11.08 -4.75
C PHE A 79 -12.07 10.86 -6.25
N ALA A 80 -12.15 11.91 -7.07
CA ALA A 80 -11.81 11.84 -8.48
C ALA A 80 -10.35 11.37 -8.72
N ALA A 81 -9.41 11.87 -7.92
CA ALA A 81 -8.01 11.44 -8.00
C ALA A 81 -7.84 9.94 -7.68
N LEU A 82 -8.60 9.39 -6.71
CA LEU A 82 -8.61 7.95 -6.42
C LEU A 82 -9.16 7.12 -7.59
N GLN A 83 -10.21 7.60 -8.25
CA GLN A 83 -10.79 6.96 -9.44
C GLN A 83 -9.80 6.98 -10.62
N GLU A 84 -9.26 8.15 -10.95
CA GLU A 84 -8.29 8.33 -12.06
C GLU A 84 -7.00 7.52 -11.86
N SER A 85 -6.55 7.37 -10.60
CA SER A 85 -5.37 6.55 -10.29
C SER A 85 -5.62 5.05 -10.35
N GLY A 86 -6.89 4.62 -10.47
CA GLY A 86 -7.27 3.22 -10.38
C GLY A 86 -7.08 2.60 -9.00
N LEU A 87 -7.04 3.40 -7.94
CA LEU A 87 -6.99 2.91 -6.56
C LEU A 87 -8.36 2.49 -6.04
N VAL A 88 -9.42 2.99 -6.65
CA VAL A 88 -10.79 2.54 -6.40
C VAL A 88 -11.49 2.20 -7.72
N GLU A 89 -12.46 1.29 -7.66
CA GLU A 89 -13.27 0.83 -8.79
C GLU A 89 -14.74 0.73 -8.40
N PRO A 90 -15.69 0.82 -9.37
CA PRO A 90 -17.09 0.53 -9.12
C PRO A 90 -17.29 -0.90 -8.60
N ALA A 91 -18.23 -1.07 -7.66
CA ALA A 91 -18.58 -2.35 -7.08
C ALA A 91 -20.06 -2.38 -6.69
N ASP A 92 -20.58 -3.57 -6.39
CA ASP A 92 -21.91 -3.69 -5.80
C ASP A 92 -21.93 -2.92 -4.47
N GLY A 93 -22.90 -2.00 -4.35
CA GLY A 93 -23.01 -1.12 -3.17
C GLY A 93 -22.17 0.15 -3.22
N GLY A 94 -21.51 0.48 -4.35
CA GLY A 94 -20.78 1.73 -4.54
C GLY A 94 -19.37 1.57 -5.11
N TRP A 95 -18.35 1.94 -4.34
CA TRP A 95 -16.95 1.92 -4.74
C TRP A 95 -16.10 1.12 -3.75
N ARG A 96 -15.09 0.45 -4.22
CA ARG A 96 -14.12 -0.30 -3.39
C ARG A 96 -12.69 -0.08 -3.84
N ALA A 97 -11.73 -0.37 -2.97
CA ALA A 97 -10.33 -0.38 -3.35
C ALA A 97 -9.98 -1.56 -4.28
N THR A 98 -9.18 -1.29 -5.31
CA THR A 98 -8.68 -2.30 -6.26
C THR A 98 -7.66 -3.25 -5.62
N GLY A 99 -6.92 -2.76 -4.59
CA GLY A 99 -5.92 -3.50 -3.85
C GLY A 99 -5.78 -2.98 -2.43
N LEU A 100 -4.67 -3.30 -1.79
CA LEU A 100 -4.26 -2.67 -0.54
C LEU A 100 -3.73 -1.26 -0.81
N LEU A 101 -3.97 -0.34 0.13
CA LEU A 101 -3.25 0.91 0.28
C LEU A 101 -3.07 1.15 1.77
N PHE A 102 -1.84 1.13 2.24
CA PHE A 102 -1.54 1.19 3.67
C PHE A 102 -0.27 2.00 3.94
N PRO A 103 -0.17 2.65 5.11
CA PRO A 103 1.05 3.30 5.56
C PRO A 103 2.04 2.24 6.07
N PHE A 104 3.30 2.35 5.67
CA PHE A 104 4.38 1.52 6.15
C PHE A 104 5.70 2.29 6.12
N GLU A 105 6.41 2.32 7.26
CA GLU A 105 7.70 3.02 7.38
C GLU A 105 7.65 4.47 6.85
N GLY A 106 6.52 5.17 7.04
CA GLY A 106 6.34 6.56 6.61
C GLY A 106 6.08 6.75 5.10
N PHE A 107 5.89 5.67 4.35
CA PHE A 107 5.42 5.66 2.98
C PHE A 107 3.99 5.11 2.89
N PHE A 108 3.27 5.46 1.82
CA PHE A 108 2.02 4.81 1.45
C PHE A 108 2.29 3.75 0.39
N ILE A 109 1.89 2.52 0.64
CA ILE A 109 2.16 1.36 -0.21
C ILE A 109 0.87 0.83 -0.81
N SER A 110 0.80 0.73 -2.12
CA SER A 110 -0.24 -0.02 -2.82
C SER A 110 0.29 -1.39 -3.24
N ALA A 111 -0.54 -2.43 -3.08
CA ALA A 111 -0.19 -3.82 -3.38
C ALA A 111 -1.44 -4.66 -3.65
N ASP A 112 -1.26 -5.89 -4.10
CA ASP A 112 -2.37 -6.82 -4.23
C ASP A 112 -2.95 -7.21 -2.88
N ARG A 113 -4.23 -7.54 -2.89
CA ARG A 113 -4.99 -7.97 -1.73
C ARG A 113 -5.12 -9.49 -1.70
N ALA A 114 -4.75 -10.11 -0.57
CA ALA A 114 -4.96 -11.56 -0.36
C ALA A 114 -6.33 -11.88 0.23
N PHE A 115 -6.96 -10.92 0.95
CA PHE A 115 -8.25 -11.09 1.58
C PHE A 115 -9.15 -9.88 1.34
N ARG A 116 -10.46 -10.10 1.19
CA ARG A 116 -11.50 -9.08 1.19
C ARG A 116 -12.43 -9.35 2.36
N GLY A 117 -12.41 -8.50 3.38
CA GLY A 117 -12.95 -8.89 4.66
C GLY A 117 -12.30 -10.19 5.13
N GLN A 118 -13.10 -11.21 5.43
CA GLN A 118 -12.60 -12.54 5.80
C GLN A 118 -12.45 -13.51 4.62
N GLN A 119 -12.91 -13.13 3.43
CA GLN A 119 -12.83 -13.98 2.25
C GLN A 119 -11.44 -13.94 1.64
N ARG A 120 -10.80 -15.13 1.54
CA ARG A 120 -9.54 -15.26 0.82
C ARG A 120 -9.77 -15.10 -0.68
N MET A 121 -9.01 -14.20 -1.30
CA MET A 121 -9.01 -14.03 -2.74
C MET A 121 -8.12 -15.10 -3.38
N PRO A 122 -8.52 -15.65 -4.55
CA PRO A 122 -7.61 -16.52 -5.31
C PRO A 122 -6.36 -15.71 -5.66
N PRO A 123 -5.14 -16.26 -5.44
CA PRO A 123 -3.93 -15.58 -5.82
C PRO A 123 -3.84 -15.51 -7.35
N ASP A 124 -3.57 -14.32 -7.87
CA ASP A 124 -3.13 -14.18 -9.25
C ASP A 124 -1.76 -14.84 -9.42
N ARG A 125 -1.45 -15.33 -10.63
CA ARG A 125 -0.15 -15.96 -10.91
C ARG A 125 1.03 -15.02 -10.67
N ASP A 126 0.79 -13.73 -10.78
CA ASP A 126 1.76 -12.64 -10.67
C ASP A 126 1.45 -11.71 -9.47
N TYR A 127 0.97 -12.29 -8.37
CA TYR A 127 0.64 -11.59 -7.12
C TYR A 127 1.80 -10.71 -6.64
N VAL A 128 1.51 -9.44 -6.35
CA VAL A 128 2.47 -8.45 -5.87
C VAL A 128 2.23 -8.17 -4.38
N ALA A 129 3.09 -8.71 -3.54
CA ALA A 129 3.01 -8.55 -2.09
C ALA A 129 3.28 -7.12 -1.64
N GLY A 130 2.69 -6.73 -0.49
CA GLY A 130 2.84 -5.39 0.08
C GLY A 130 4.20 -5.11 0.75
N GLY A 131 5.04 -6.12 0.93
CA GLY A 131 6.37 -5.96 1.52
C GLY A 131 6.40 -5.65 3.03
N ALA A 132 5.26 -5.68 3.70
CA ALA A 132 5.18 -5.50 5.16
C ALA A 132 5.11 -6.85 5.93
N ASP A 133 5.29 -7.97 5.24
CA ASP A 133 5.35 -9.30 5.84
C ASP A 133 6.68 -9.53 6.59
N PRO A 134 6.75 -10.49 7.54
CA PRO A 134 7.92 -10.69 8.38
C PRO A 134 9.21 -10.95 7.60
N THR A 135 9.15 -11.66 6.47
CA THR A 135 10.32 -11.99 5.65
C THR A 135 10.86 -10.73 4.98
N SER A 136 9.98 -9.93 4.38
CA SER A 136 10.35 -8.65 3.78
C SER A 136 10.91 -7.66 4.80
N VAL A 137 10.27 -7.56 5.97
CA VAL A 137 10.75 -6.70 7.07
C VAL A 137 12.14 -7.12 7.53
N GLN A 138 12.36 -8.41 7.77
CA GLN A 138 13.68 -8.93 8.16
C GLN A 138 14.75 -8.64 7.10
N PHE A 139 14.40 -8.75 5.81
CA PHE A 139 15.29 -8.38 4.73
C PHE A 139 15.67 -6.88 4.79
N TYR A 140 14.69 -5.98 4.96
CA TYR A 140 14.94 -4.55 5.05
C TYR A 140 15.73 -4.14 6.31
N GLU A 141 15.51 -4.84 7.42
CA GLU A 141 16.30 -4.64 8.65
C GLU A 141 17.77 -5.04 8.45
N GLY A 142 18.03 -6.08 7.65
CA GLY A 142 19.39 -6.56 7.33
C GLY A 142 20.15 -5.67 6.33
N ILE A 143 19.49 -4.74 5.63
CA ILE A 143 20.18 -3.85 4.70
C ILE A 143 21.01 -2.81 5.47
N ALA A 144 22.29 -2.71 5.13
CA ALA A 144 23.15 -1.64 5.66
C ALA A 144 22.62 -0.27 5.18
N LYS A 145 22.04 0.50 6.09
CA LYS A 145 21.48 1.85 5.81
C LYS A 145 22.60 2.91 5.74
N THR A 146 23.69 2.57 5.10
CA THR A 146 24.85 3.48 4.90
C THR A 146 24.63 4.27 3.63
N ARG A 147 24.92 5.58 3.71
CA ARG A 147 24.80 6.46 2.54
C ARG A 147 25.68 5.94 1.39
N CYS A 148 25.05 5.78 0.23
CA CYS A 148 25.71 5.32 -0.98
C CYS A 148 25.26 6.13 -2.20
N ARG A 149 26.11 6.17 -3.22
CA ARG A 149 25.79 6.90 -4.46
C ARG A 149 24.75 6.18 -5.30
N THR A 150 24.83 4.86 -5.39
CA THR A 150 23.92 4.06 -6.23
C THR A 150 23.62 2.74 -5.54
N LEU A 151 22.35 2.34 -5.59
CA LEU A 151 21.85 1.07 -5.08
C LEU A 151 21.02 0.40 -6.18
N LEU A 152 21.19 -0.91 -6.35
CA LEU A 152 20.35 -1.76 -7.20
C LEU A 152 19.55 -2.72 -6.32
N GLU A 153 18.24 -2.73 -6.49
CA GLU A 153 17.33 -3.71 -5.94
C GLU A 153 16.81 -4.62 -7.06
N MET A 154 17.00 -5.92 -6.93
CA MET A 154 16.48 -6.94 -7.84
C MET A 154 15.29 -7.66 -7.23
N GLY A 155 14.22 -7.85 -8.01
CA GLY A 155 12.97 -8.40 -7.49
C GLY A 155 12.22 -7.41 -6.60
N THR A 156 12.07 -6.17 -7.06
CA THR A 156 11.56 -5.06 -6.23
C THR A 156 10.11 -5.25 -5.77
N GLY A 157 9.31 -6.10 -6.42
CA GLY A 157 7.92 -6.32 -6.05
C GLY A 157 7.11 -5.01 -6.07
N SER A 158 6.48 -4.66 -4.95
CA SER A 158 5.76 -3.38 -4.79
C SER A 158 6.68 -2.17 -4.63
N GLY A 159 8.00 -2.33 -4.62
CA GLY A 159 8.97 -1.23 -4.53
C GLY A 159 9.25 -0.74 -3.12
N VAL A 160 8.87 -1.47 -2.08
CA VAL A 160 9.09 -1.04 -0.68
C VAL A 160 10.56 -0.90 -0.35
N GLY A 161 11.40 -1.86 -0.74
CA GLY A 161 12.85 -1.80 -0.51
C GLY A 161 13.48 -0.61 -1.22
N ALA A 162 13.09 -0.34 -2.48
CA ALA A 162 13.54 0.84 -3.23
C ALA A 162 13.11 2.16 -2.55
N LEU A 163 11.88 2.24 -2.05
CA LEU A 163 11.41 3.40 -1.29
C LEU A 163 12.23 3.62 -0.02
N LEU A 164 12.50 2.56 0.74
CA LEU A 164 13.35 2.63 1.93
C LEU A 164 14.78 3.03 1.57
N ALA A 165 15.34 2.46 0.50
CA ALA A 165 16.68 2.77 0.00
C ALA A 165 16.79 4.21 -0.50
N SER A 166 15.71 4.83 -0.97
CA SER A 166 15.71 6.21 -1.43
C SER A 166 16.12 7.24 -0.36
N ARG A 167 16.07 6.86 0.92
CA ARG A 167 16.44 7.71 2.06
C ARG A 167 17.96 7.83 2.26
N PHE A 168 18.72 6.84 1.77
CA PHE A 168 20.17 6.79 2.00
C PHE A 168 21.02 6.61 0.72
N ALA A 169 20.39 6.29 -0.42
CA ALA A 169 21.07 6.23 -1.71
C ALA A 169 20.77 7.50 -2.53
N ASP A 170 21.76 8.05 -3.23
CA ASP A 170 21.54 9.19 -4.11
C ASP A 170 20.70 8.79 -5.35
N ARG A 171 20.87 7.54 -5.82
CA ARG A 171 20.07 6.92 -6.91
C ARG A 171 19.77 5.47 -6.58
N VAL A 172 18.53 5.06 -6.83
CA VAL A 172 18.10 3.67 -6.70
C VAL A 172 17.60 3.17 -8.04
N TRP A 173 18.11 2.02 -8.45
CA TRP A 173 17.58 1.24 -9.56
C TRP A 173 16.78 0.08 -8.97
N ALA A 174 15.51 -0.02 -9.33
CA ALA A 174 14.61 -1.06 -8.85
C ALA A 174 14.14 -1.87 -10.06
N VAL A 175 14.41 -3.17 -10.09
CA VAL A 175 14.07 -4.01 -11.24
C VAL A 175 13.24 -5.22 -10.82
N ASP A 176 12.35 -5.63 -11.71
CA ASP A 176 11.56 -6.84 -11.55
C ASP A 176 11.27 -7.45 -12.92
N ILE A 177 11.20 -8.77 -13.01
CA ILE A 177 10.79 -9.46 -14.23
C ILE A 177 9.28 -9.35 -14.47
N ASN A 178 8.50 -9.24 -13.39
CA ASN A 178 7.06 -9.12 -13.41
C ASN A 178 6.63 -7.68 -13.74
N SER A 179 5.96 -7.48 -14.87
CA SER A 179 5.47 -6.17 -15.30
C SER A 179 4.47 -5.54 -14.31
N ARG A 180 3.66 -6.34 -13.59
CA ARG A 180 2.77 -5.82 -12.54
C ARG A 180 3.56 -5.29 -11.35
N SER A 181 4.61 -5.96 -10.91
CA SER A 181 5.54 -5.47 -9.88
C SER A 181 6.11 -4.11 -10.28
N VAL A 182 6.60 -3.99 -11.52
CA VAL A 182 7.09 -2.73 -12.07
C VAL A 182 6.03 -1.62 -12.03
N ALA A 183 4.78 -1.94 -12.39
CA ALA A 183 3.69 -0.98 -12.34
C ALA A 183 3.37 -0.52 -10.90
N TYR A 184 3.33 -1.45 -9.94
CA TYR A 184 3.13 -1.13 -8.52
C TYR A 184 4.29 -0.29 -7.96
N ALA A 185 5.54 -0.67 -8.23
CA ALA A 185 6.71 0.05 -7.75
C ALA A 185 6.73 1.49 -8.29
N LYS A 186 6.44 1.71 -9.58
CA LYS A 186 6.30 3.05 -10.19
C LYS A 186 5.20 3.85 -9.50
N ARG A 187 3.99 3.27 -9.36
CA ARG A 187 2.87 3.90 -8.66
C ARG A 187 3.26 4.32 -7.24
N ASN A 188 3.92 3.45 -6.51
CA ASN A 188 4.32 3.71 -5.13
C ASN A 188 5.39 4.80 -5.04
N CYS A 189 6.33 4.90 -6.00
CA CYS A 189 7.26 6.03 -6.09
C CYS A 189 6.53 7.36 -6.34
N GLU A 190 5.58 7.38 -7.27
CA GLU A 190 4.79 8.57 -7.61
C GLU A 190 3.87 8.99 -6.45
N LEU A 191 3.18 8.03 -5.83
CA LEU A 191 2.31 8.26 -4.67
C LEU A 191 3.08 8.91 -3.51
N ASN A 192 4.32 8.50 -3.29
CA ASN A 192 5.17 9.05 -2.23
C ASN A 192 6.01 10.25 -2.66
N GLY A 193 5.99 10.64 -3.93
CA GLY A 193 6.78 11.75 -4.47
C GLY A 193 8.28 11.49 -4.48
N VAL A 194 8.69 10.22 -4.51
CA VAL A 194 10.10 9.80 -4.56
C VAL A 194 10.61 9.92 -5.99
N LYS A 195 11.72 10.64 -6.18
CA LYS A 195 12.25 11.00 -7.51
C LYS A 195 13.61 10.38 -7.84
N ASN A 196 14.28 9.83 -6.83
CA ASN A 196 15.63 9.23 -6.99
C ASN A 196 15.57 7.70 -7.18
N VAL A 197 14.38 7.13 -7.44
CA VAL A 197 14.17 5.74 -7.78
C VAL A 197 13.78 5.62 -9.25
N THR A 198 14.51 4.80 -10.01
CA THR A 198 14.21 4.41 -11.38
C THR A 198 13.75 2.97 -11.40
N VAL A 199 12.51 2.72 -11.86
CA VAL A 199 11.93 1.38 -11.91
C VAL A 199 11.89 0.87 -13.34
N LEU A 200 12.48 -0.30 -13.60
CA LEU A 200 12.56 -0.93 -14.91
C LEU A 200 12.08 -2.39 -14.86
N GLN A 201 11.53 -2.87 -15.97
CA GLN A 201 11.35 -4.31 -16.15
C GLN A 201 12.67 -4.92 -16.63
N SER A 202 13.16 -5.94 -15.93
CA SER A 202 14.42 -6.59 -16.26
C SER A 202 14.43 -8.03 -15.81
N ASP A 203 15.01 -8.88 -16.64
CA ASP A 203 15.45 -10.22 -16.25
C ASP A 203 16.90 -10.11 -15.77
N LEU A 204 17.07 -10.07 -14.45
CA LEU A 204 18.36 -9.83 -13.78
C LEU A 204 19.00 -8.50 -14.26
N TYR A 205 20.11 -8.58 -14.97
CA TYR A 205 20.93 -7.44 -15.44
C TYR A 205 20.68 -7.07 -16.90
N SER A 206 19.55 -7.45 -17.49
CA SER A 206 19.30 -7.27 -18.93
C SER A 206 18.79 -5.88 -19.31
N ALA A 207 18.42 -5.02 -18.33
CA ALA A 207 17.96 -3.64 -18.58
C ALA A 207 19.08 -2.61 -18.41
#